data_b17eb6dae12f53037a1c1d7eaa66797a
#
_entry.id   b17eb6dae12f53037a1c1d7eaa66797a
#
_cell.length_a   1.000
_cell.length_b   1.000
_cell.length_c   1.000
_cell.angle_alpha   90.00
_cell.angle_beta   90.00
_cell.angle_gamma   90.00
#
_symmetry.space_group_name_H-M   'P 1'
#
loop_
_entity.id
_entity.type
_entity.pdbx_description
1 polymer ?
#
loop_
_entity_poly.entity_id
_entity_poly.type
_entity_poly.pdbx_seq_one_letter_code
_entity_poly.pdbx_strand_id
1 'polypeptide(L)'
;MFHGQSSESLELPELAPYRTMKRPVAHATQGIFVAEGDKVVHRLLESDFAVMSVLLPEKRLSEFEAKLQARPENIPVYLVSNKHVLEALVGFALFQGVMAVGKIPQRVTLADVFARSLSPRLFVAVDGLTNSENLGVMVRNCAAFGTQALLVGETCASPFLRRSVRNSMGTIFQLPVVETGNLAETLQELRTRGIRCVAAHPHASGRTPAQTDFTGDCCLVLGSEGNGLSPAVLAACEEATAIPMAFKVDSLNVGNAAAVILYEACRQRGQM
;
A
#
# COMPACT_ATOMS: atom_id res chain seq x y z
N MET A 1 -8.11 5.69 26.12
CA MET A 1 -8.74 4.65 27.00
C MET A 1 -9.42 3.65 26.07
N PHE A 2 -9.36 2.36 26.30
CA PHE A 2 -10.10 1.39 25.50
C PHE A 2 -11.12 0.66 26.36
N HIS A 3 -12.21 0.15 25.74
CA HIS A 3 -13.25 -0.62 26.40
C HIS A 3 -13.28 -2.03 25.82
N GLY A 4 -12.89 -3.02 26.60
CA GLY A 4 -13.05 -4.43 26.24
C GLY A 4 -14.52 -4.85 26.39
N GLN A 5 -15.13 -5.35 25.33
CA GLN A 5 -16.46 -5.95 25.36
C GLN A 5 -16.37 -7.41 24.94
N SER A 6 -16.79 -8.31 25.81
CA SER A 6 -17.00 -9.70 25.42
C SER A 6 -18.20 -9.76 24.48
N SER A 7 -18.00 -10.21 23.25
CA SER A 7 -19.08 -10.32 22.26
C SER A 7 -19.51 -11.76 22.10
N GLU A 8 -20.61 -12.10 22.73
CA GLU A 8 -21.32 -13.38 22.50
C GLU A 8 -22.18 -13.33 21.24
N SER A 9 -22.56 -12.12 20.80
CA SER A 9 -23.36 -11.91 19.60
C SER A 9 -22.52 -11.39 18.43
N LEU A 10 -22.44 -12.18 17.37
CA LEU A 10 -21.81 -11.79 16.11
C LEU A 10 -22.64 -10.80 15.29
N GLU A 11 -23.90 -10.52 15.70
CA GLU A 11 -24.85 -9.68 14.97
C GLU A 11 -24.80 -8.21 15.38
N LEU A 12 -23.92 -7.83 16.30
CA LEU A 12 -23.77 -6.42 16.72
C LEU A 12 -23.54 -5.51 15.50
N PRO A 13 -24.27 -4.39 15.38
CA PRO A 13 -24.09 -3.43 14.27
C PRO A 13 -22.64 -2.94 14.12
N GLU A 14 -21.96 -2.77 15.22
CA GLU A 14 -20.57 -2.29 15.29
C GLU A 14 -19.58 -3.28 14.67
N LEU A 15 -19.95 -4.56 14.56
CA LEU A 15 -19.14 -5.59 13.89
C LEU A 15 -19.41 -5.68 12.38
N ALA A 16 -20.33 -4.85 11.84
CA ALA A 16 -20.67 -4.83 10.42
C ALA A 16 -19.44 -4.65 9.50
N PRO A 17 -18.44 -3.78 9.79
CA PRO A 17 -17.25 -3.66 8.96
C PRO A 17 -16.47 -4.98 8.81
N TYR A 18 -16.41 -5.78 9.86
CA TYR A 18 -15.72 -7.08 9.83
C TYR A 18 -16.51 -8.12 9.03
N ARG A 19 -17.86 -8.13 9.12
CA ARG A 19 -18.72 -9.03 8.33
C ARG A 19 -18.71 -8.67 6.84
N THR A 20 -18.60 -7.38 6.53
CA THR A 20 -18.69 -6.86 5.15
C THR A 20 -17.33 -6.66 4.47
N MET A 21 -16.22 -7.13 5.03
CA MET A 21 -14.90 -6.89 4.48
C MET A 21 -14.64 -7.54 3.10
N LYS A 22 -15.55 -8.37 2.60
CA LYS A 22 -15.61 -8.81 1.20
C LYS A 22 -16.32 -7.82 0.27
N ARG A 23 -16.89 -6.73 0.81
CA ARG A 23 -17.63 -5.69 0.08
C ARG A 23 -16.86 -4.38 0.06
N PRO A 24 -15.81 -4.25 -0.78
CA PRO A 24 -14.88 -3.12 -0.73
C PRO A 24 -15.55 -1.76 -1.01
N VAL A 25 -16.58 -1.73 -1.83
CA VAL A 25 -17.34 -0.50 -2.16
C VAL A 25 -18.00 0.08 -0.90
N ALA A 26 -18.59 -0.75 -0.06
CA ALA A 26 -19.24 -0.28 1.17
C ALA A 26 -18.22 0.38 2.14
N HIS A 27 -17.03 -0.17 2.26
CA HIS A 27 -15.98 0.40 3.09
C HIS A 27 -15.44 1.73 2.54
N ALA A 28 -15.21 1.79 1.23
CA ALA A 28 -14.77 3.02 0.56
C ALA A 28 -15.79 4.16 0.76
N THR A 29 -17.08 3.87 0.61
CA THR A 29 -18.17 4.84 0.82
C THR A 29 -18.22 5.35 2.28
N GLN A 30 -17.90 4.48 3.23
CA GLN A 30 -17.82 4.83 4.67
C GLN A 30 -16.49 5.49 5.05
N GLY A 31 -15.52 5.57 4.14
CA GLY A 31 -14.19 6.12 4.41
C GLY A 31 -13.38 5.27 5.40
N ILE A 32 -13.57 3.94 5.39
CA ILE A 32 -12.90 3.01 6.31
C ILE A 32 -12.15 1.92 5.56
N PHE A 33 -11.21 1.31 6.27
CA PHE A 33 -10.52 0.11 5.81
C PHE A 33 -10.39 -0.92 6.94
N VAL A 34 -10.15 -2.18 6.59
CA VAL A 34 -9.88 -3.25 7.55
C VAL A 34 -8.41 -3.64 7.48
N ALA A 35 -7.74 -3.55 8.63
CA ALA A 35 -6.41 -4.09 8.88
C ALA A 35 -6.54 -5.52 9.40
N GLU A 36 -5.91 -6.49 8.76
CA GLU A 36 -5.92 -7.91 9.12
C GLU A 36 -4.51 -8.42 9.39
N GLY A 37 -4.31 -9.06 10.52
CA GLY A 37 -3.06 -9.69 10.95
C GLY A 37 -2.27 -8.87 11.97
N ASP A 38 -1.51 -9.56 12.82
CA ASP A 38 -0.83 -8.99 13.98
C ASP A 38 0.05 -7.79 13.63
N LYS A 39 1.01 -8.00 12.72
CA LYS A 39 1.96 -6.94 12.35
C LYS A 39 1.25 -5.73 11.74
N VAL A 40 0.17 -5.96 10.99
CA VAL A 40 -0.60 -4.88 10.36
C VAL A 40 -1.32 -4.07 11.43
N VAL A 41 -2.00 -4.75 12.38
CA VAL A 41 -2.71 -4.09 13.47
C VAL A 41 -1.74 -3.38 14.41
N HIS A 42 -0.60 -3.98 14.76
CA HIS A 42 0.44 -3.31 15.55
C HIS A 42 0.92 -2.02 14.88
N ARG A 43 1.21 -2.05 13.57
CA ARG A 43 1.65 -0.86 12.83
C ARG A 43 0.55 0.20 12.69
N LEU A 44 -0.70 -0.23 12.58
CA LEU A 44 -1.82 0.71 12.59
C LEU A 44 -1.92 1.43 13.94
N LEU A 45 -1.81 0.71 15.06
CA LEU A 45 -1.84 1.29 16.40
C LEU A 45 -0.64 2.23 16.67
N GLU A 46 0.49 2.03 16.00
CA GLU A 46 1.69 2.87 16.08
C GLU A 46 1.67 4.06 15.10
N SER A 47 0.71 4.12 14.20
CA SER A 47 0.60 5.17 13.17
C SER A 47 -0.29 6.33 13.59
N ASP A 48 -0.30 7.40 12.78
CA ASP A 48 -1.20 8.55 12.96
C ASP A 48 -2.61 8.31 12.40
N PHE A 49 -2.87 7.13 11.83
CA PHE A 49 -4.20 6.79 11.30
C PHE A 49 -5.20 6.59 12.43
N ALA A 50 -6.39 7.19 12.30
CA ALA A 50 -7.44 7.01 13.31
C ALA A 50 -7.94 5.56 13.34
N VAL A 51 -7.98 4.97 14.55
CA VAL A 51 -8.45 3.61 14.80
C VAL A 51 -9.86 3.66 15.34
N MET A 52 -10.79 3.01 14.65
CA MET A 52 -12.21 3.01 15.01
C MET A 52 -12.59 1.85 15.93
N SER A 53 -11.99 0.69 15.73
CA SER A 53 -12.22 -0.49 16.60
C SER A 53 -11.13 -1.53 16.40
N VAL A 54 -11.00 -2.43 17.36
CA VAL A 54 -10.15 -3.63 17.27
C VAL A 54 -10.98 -4.86 17.61
N LEU A 55 -10.75 -5.97 16.92
CA LEU A 55 -11.40 -7.25 17.12
C LEU A 55 -10.34 -8.35 17.21
N LEU A 56 -10.30 -9.07 18.35
CA LEU A 56 -9.28 -10.07 18.61
C LEU A 56 -9.73 -11.15 19.60
N PRO A 57 -9.08 -12.31 19.65
CA PRO A 57 -9.29 -13.30 20.70
C PRO A 57 -8.88 -12.74 22.07
N GLU A 58 -9.68 -12.97 23.12
CA GLU A 58 -9.46 -12.47 24.47
C GLU A 58 -8.04 -12.78 24.99
N LYS A 59 -7.55 -13.99 24.79
CA LYS A 59 -6.21 -14.42 25.18
C LYS A 59 -5.06 -13.60 24.59
N ARG A 60 -5.34 -12.79 23.57
CA ARG A 60 -4.35 -11.96 22.89
C ARG A 60 -4.39 -10.49 23.30
N LEU A 61 -5.33 -10.09 24.15
CA LEU A 61 -5.51 -8.71 24.57
C LEU A 61 -4.20 -8.11 25.13
N SER A 62 -3.50 -8.85 25.99
CA SER A 62 -2.26 -8.39 26.61
C SER A 62 -1.15 -7.99 25.62
N GLU A 63 -1.15 -8.57 24.41
CA GLU A 63 -0.17 -8.25 23.36
C GLU A 63 -0.39 -6.84 22.75
N PHE A 64 -1.62 -6.33 22.85
CA PHE A 64 -2.04 -5.06 22.24
C PHE A 64 -2.31 -3.95 23.27
N GLU A 65 -2.46 -4.31 24.54
CA GLU A 65 -2.94 -3.41 25.59
C GLU A 65 -2.12 -2.12 25.72
N ALA A 66 -0.80 -2.21 25.77
CA ALA A 66 0.07 -1.05 25.90
C ALA A 66 -0.10 -0.06 24.73
N LYS A 67 -0.24 -0.57 23.49
CA LYS A 67 -0.44 0.26 22.30
C LYS A 67 -1.84 0.87 22.25
N LEU A 68 -2.86 0.12 22.68
CA LEU A 68 -4.23 0.63 22.79
C LEU A 68 -4.34 1.75 23.83
N GLN A 69 -3.64 1.61 24.98
CA GLN A 69 -3.59 2.64 26.01
C GLN A 69 -2.86 3.91 25.56
N ALA A 70 -1.85 3.77 24.71
CA ALA A 70 -1.08 4.90 24.19
C ALA A 70 -1.86 5.74 23.15
N ARG A 71 -2.98 5.23 22.64
CA ARG A 71 -3.79 5.93 21.63
C ARG A 71 -4.61 7.07 22.24
N PRO A 72 -4.73 8.21 21.54
CA PRO A 72 -5.56 9.34 21.99
C PRO A 72 -7.07 9.04 21.88
N GLU A 73 -7.47 8.14 20.97
CA GLU A 73 -8.87 7.78 20.77
C GLU A 73 -9.36 6.81 21.85
N ASN A 74 -10.67 6.85 22.11
CA ASN A 74 -11.34 5.81 22.87
C ASN A 74 -11.73 4.66 21.95
N ILE A 75 -10.91 3.61 21.89
CA ILE A 75 -11.04 2.52 20.93
C ILE A 75 -11.89 1.39 21.51
N PRO A 76 -13.07 1.06 20.92
CA PRO A 76 -13.80 -0.15 21.25
C PRO A 76 -12.97 -1.39 20.88
N VAL A 77 -12.80 -2.29 21.85
CA VAL A 77 -12.09 -3.56 21.65
C VAL A 77 -13.07 -4.71 21.83
N TYR A 78 -13.39 -5.38 20.76
CA TYR A 78 -14.29 -6.54 20.76
C TYR A 78 -13.49 -7.81 21.02
N LEU A 79 -13.81 -8.49 22.09
CA LEU A 79 -13.15 -9.72 22.50
C LEU A 79 -14.02 -10.91 22.15
N VAL A 80 -13.41 -11.91 21.56
CA VAL A 80 -14.06 -13.19 21.25
C VAL A 80 -13.31 -14.32 21.94
N SER A 81 -14.03 -15.39 22.28
CA SER A 81 -13.45 -16.53 23.01
C SER A 81 -12.30 -17.19 22.27
N ASN A 82 -12.38 -17.27 20.93
CA ASN A 82 -11.35 -17.89 20.12
C ASN A 82 -11.44 -17.47 18.64
N LYS A 83 -10.42 -17.87 17.87
CA LYS A 83 -10.28 -17.59 16.44
C LYS A 83 -11.45 -18.13 15.58
N HIS A 84 -12.05 -19.27 15.94
CA HIS A 84 -13.14 -19.86 15.15
C HIS A 84 -14.41 -19.00 15.18
N VAL A 85 -14.65 -18.28 16.27
CA VAL A 85 -15.74 -17.29 16.33
C VAL A 85 -15.50 -16.16 15.32
N LEU A 86 -14.25 -15.70 15.20
CA LEU A 86 -13.89 -14.70 14.17
C LEU A 86 -14.05 -15.25 12.76
N GLU A 87 -13.64 -16.48 12.50
CA GLU A 87 -13.80 -17.13 11.20
C GLU A 87 -15.26 -17.28 10.82
N ALA A 88 -16.14 -17.58 11.78
CA ALA A 88 -17.59 -17.58 11.57
C ALA A 88 -18.14 -16.18 11.23
N LEU A 89 -17.66 -15.14 11.91
CA LEU A 89 -18.05 -13.75 11.63
C LEU A 89 -17.67 -13.31 10.21
N VAL A 90 -16.44 -13.60 9.77
CA VAL A 90 -15.91 -13.12 8.49
C VAL A 90 -16.21 -14.05 7.31
N GLY A 91 -16.57 -15.30 7.60
CA GLY A 91 -16.93 -16.32 6.61
C GLY A 91 -15.74 -16.89 5.83
N PHE A 92 -14.51 -16.90 6.41
CA PHE A 92 -13.32 -17.55 5.86
C PHE A 92 -12.25 -17.78 6.94
N ALA A 93 -11.29 -18.68 6.66
CA ALA A 93 -10.19 -18.98 7.57
C ALA A 93 -9.26 -17.79 7.74
N LEU A 94 -8.95 -17.44 9.00
CA LEU A 94 -8.01 -16.39 9.37
C LEU A 94 -6.68 -16.98 9.83
N PHE A 95 -5.57 -16.34 9.48
CA PHE A 95 -4.26 -16.83 9.91
C PHE A 95 -4.03 -16.61 11.41
N GLN A 96 -4.25 -15.40 11.92
CA GLN A 96 -3.95 -15.03 13.30
C GLN A 96 -5.18 -14.56 14.11
N GLY A 97 -6.26 -14.18 13.43
CA GLY A 97 -7.51 -13.79 14.07
C GLY A 97 -7.47 -12.43 14.76
N VAL A 98 -6.61 -11.51 14.34
CA VAL A 98 -6.55 -10.13 14.83
C VAL A 98 -6.90 -9.18 13.71
N MET A 99 -7.82 -8.27 13.97
CA MET A 99 -8.29 -7.29 13.00
C MET A 99 -8.53 -5.93 13.66
N ALA A 100 -8.45 -4.88 12.87
CA ALA A 100 -8.86 -3.54 13.29
C ALA A 100 -9.55 -2.82 12.12
N VAL A 101 -10.42 -1.87 12.45
CA VAL A 101 -10.98 -0.92 11.50
C VAL A 101 -10.28 0.41 11.69
N GLY A 102 -9.73 0.93 10.61
CA GLY A 102 -9.15 2.27 10.57
C GLY A 102 -9.95 3.19 9.63
N LYS A 103 -9.80 4.49 9.83
CA LYS A 103 -10.36 5.52 8.95
C LYS A 103 -9.37 5.81 7.83
N ILE A 104 -9.86 5.83 6.58
CA ILE A 104 -9.05 6.28 5.44
C ILE A 104 -8.67 7.75 5.69
N PRO A 105 -7.39 8.12 5.62
CA PRO A 105 -6.96 9.49 5.87
C PRO A 105 -7.45 10.45 4.79
N GLN A 106 -7.30 11.73 5.03
CA GLN A 106 -7.45 12.72 3.97
C GLN A 106 -6.47 12.43 2.84
N ARG A 107 -6.89 12.70 1.61
CA ARG A 107 -6.06 12.47 0.42
C ARG A 107 -4.78 13.28 0.52
N VAL A 108 -3.66 12.59 0.38
CA VAL A 108 -2.35 13.22 0.22
C VAL A 108 -2.27 13.79 -1.20
N THR A 109 -1.89 15.04 -1.31
CA THR A 109 -1.69 15.70 -2.61
C THR A 109 -0.23 15.63 -3.05
N LEU A 110 0.01 15.87 -4.34
CA LEU A 110 1.38 15.97 -4.84
C LEU A 110 2.14 17.14 -4.17
N ALA A 111 1.46 18.24 -3.87
CA ALA A 111 2.03 19.39 -3.14
C ALA A 111 2.50 18.98 -1.73
N ASP A 112 1.72 18.16 -1.01
CA ASP A 112 2.11 17.64 0.31
C ASP A 112 3.35 16.77 0.22
N VAL A 113 3.46 15.95 -0.85
CA VAL A 113 4.64 15.12 -1.09
C VAL A 113 5.88 15.98 -1.31
N PHE A 114 5.80 17.00 -2.16
CA PHE A 114 6.93 17.89 -2.41
C PHE A 114 7.35 18.68 -1.17
N ALA A 115 6.41 19.10 -0.33
CA ALA A 115 6.68 19.81 0.91
C ALA A 115 7.48 18.96 1.93
N ARG A 116 7.35 17.63 1.86
CA ARG A 116 7.95 16.69 2.84
C ARG A 116 9.15 15.92 2.28
N SER A 117 9.27 15.79 0.95
CA SER A 117 10.33 15.03 0.30
C SER A 117 11.57 15.88 0.07
N LEU A 118 12.75 15.27 0.21
CA LEU A 118 14.05 15.90 -0.02
C LEU A 118 14.73 15.27 -1.24
N SER A 119 15.45 16.11 -2.02
CA SER A 119 16.28 15.64 -3.11
C SER A 119 17.56 14.94 -2.55
N PRO A 120 18.00 13.84 -3.16
CA PRO A 120 17.45 13.22 -4.37
C PRO A 120 16.16 12.45 -4.11
N ARG A 121 15.09 12.83 -4.79
CA ARG A 121 13.77 12.21 -4.65
C ARG A 121 13.69 10.88 -5.39
N LEU A 122 13.04 9.90 -4.78
CA LEU A 122 12.68 8.64 -5.42
C LEU A 122 11.16 8.43 -5.23
N PHE A 123 10.42 8.57 -6.32
CA PHE A 123 8.99 8.27 -6.36
C PHE A 123 8.74 7.00 -7.15
N VAL A 124 7.61 6.37 -6.91
CA VAL A 124 7.10 5.27 -7.74
C VAL A 124 5.69 5.64 -8.21
N ALA A 125 5.37 5.32 -9.45
CA ALA A 125 4.04 5.44 -10.00
C ALA A 125 3.57 4.10 -10.55
N VAL A 126 2.28 3.79 -10.40
CA VAL A 126 1.68 2.56 -10.92
C VAL A 126 0.47 2.87 -11.79
N ASP A 127 0.41 2.20 -12.95
CA ASP A 127 -0.64 2.34 -13.96
C ASP A 127 -1.38 1.00 -14.13
N GLY A 128 -2.71 1.02 -14.04
CA GLY A 128 -3.57 -0.13 -14.31
C GLY A 128 -3.40 -1.31 -13.35
N LEU A 129 -2.85 -1.10 -12.16
CA LEU A 129 -2.61 -2.16 -11.19
C LEU A 129 -3.91 -2.52 -10.44
N THR A 130 -4.75 -3.35 -11.06
CA THR A 130 -6.07 -3.73 -10.56
C THR A 130 -6.02 -4.82 -9.48
N ASN A 131 -4.93 -5.61 -9.44
CA ASN A 131 -4.74 -6.61 -8.39
C ASN A 131 -4.29 -5.95 -7.09
N SER A 132 -5.18 -5.95 -6.10
CA SER A 132 -4.92 -5.34 -4.78
C SER A 132 -3.79 -6.01 -4.00
N GLU A 133 -3.48 -7.28 -4.26
CA GLU A 133 -2.35 -7.97 -3.61
C GLU A 133 -1.03 -7.43 -4.16
N ASN A 134 -0.92 -7.27 -5.48
CA ASN A 134 0.25 -6.67 -6.12
C ASN A 134 0.44 -5.20 -5.69
N LEU A 135 -0.64 -4.45 -5.55
CA LEU A 135 -0.56 -3.08 -5.02
C LEU A 135 -0.02 -3.06 -3.58
N GLY A 136 -0.47 -3.99 -2.73
CA GLY A 136 0.06 -4.13 -1.37
C GLY A 136 1.56 -4.48 -1.35
N VAL A 137 2.00 -5.39 -2.23
CA VAL A 137 3.43 -5.71 -2.40
C VAL A 137 4.21 -4.49 -2.89
N MET A 138 3.64 -3.70 -3.82
CA MET A 138 4.23 -2.45 -4.30
C MET A 138 4.46 -1.46 -3.16
N VAL A 139 3.43 -1.19 -2.34
CA VAL A 139 3.54 -0.34 -1.14
C VAL A 139 4.67 -0.81 -0.22
N ARG A 140 4.76 -2.12 0.01
CA ARG A 140 5.80 -2.71 0.86
C ARG A 140 7.20 -2.52 0.27
N ASN A 141 7.37 -2.73 -1.03
CA ASN A 141 8.65 -2.51 -1.71
C ASN A 141 9.06 -1.04 -1.66
N CYS A 142 8.14 -0.13 -1.96
CA CYS A 142 8.38 1.32 -1.87
C CYS A 142 8.88 1.71 -0.48
N ALA A 143 8.21 1.25 0.58
CA ALA A 143 8.63 1.54 1.96
C ALA A 143 9.99 0.90 2.30
N ALA A 144 10.24 -0.34 1.84
CA ALA A 144 11.48 -1.05 2.13
C ALA A 144 12.71 -0.39 1.47
N PHE A 145 12.51 0.23 0.31
CA PHE A 145 13.58 0.89 -0.46
C PHE A 145 13.58 2.42 -0.32
N GLY A 146 12.94 2.96 0.72
CA GLY A 146 13.01 4.40 1.02
C GLY A 146 12.37 5.30 -0.03
N THR A 147 11.43 4.78 -0.84
CA THR A 147 10.62 5.59 -1.74
C THR A 147 9.84 6.63 -0.94
N GLN A 148 9.86 7.87 -1.37
CA GLN A 148 9.27 8.99 -0.63
C GLN A 148 7.78 9.19 -0.92
N ALA A 149 7.27 8.66 -2.04
CA ALA A 149 5.84 8.60 -2.35
C ALA A 149 5.53 7.50 -3.37
N LEU A 150 4.31 6.95 -3.28
CA LEU A 150 3.70 6.11 -4.30
C LEU A 150 2.52 6.86 -4.95
N LEU A 151 2.57 7.04 -6.27
CA LEU A 151 1.48 7.59 -7.07
C LEU A 151 0.67 6.43 -7.65
N VAL A 152 -0.63 6.43 -7.39
CA VAL A 152 -1.55 5.37 -7.82
C VAL A 152 -2.47 5.94 -8.90
N GLY A 153 -2.35 5.42 -10.12
CA GLY A 153 -3.15 5.84 -11.25
C GLY A 153 -4.64 5.54 -11.08
N GLU A 154 -5.47 6.28 -11.78
CA GLU A 154 -6.94 6.26 -11.69
C GLU A 154 -7.57 4.91 -12.03
N THR A 155 -6.87 4.07 -12.77
CA THR A 155 -7.34 2.72 -13.15
C THR A 155 -6.86 1.62 -12.21
N CYS A 156 -6.12 1.97 -11.17
CA CYS A 156 -5.62 1.03 -10.18
C CYS A 156 -6.68 0.65 -9.13
N ALA A 157 -6.43 -0.45 -8.43
CA ALA A 157 -7.17 -0.78 -7.21
C ALA A 157 -6.88 0.27 -6.11
N SER A 158 -7.82 0.45 -5.17
CA SER A 158 -7.54 1.32 -4.02
C SER A 158 -6.48 0.71 -3.10
N PRO A 159 -5.51 1.51 -2.64
CA PRO A 159 -4.48 1.08 -1.70
C PRO A 159 -5.03 0.68 -0.33
N PHE A 160 -6.25 1.14 0.01
CA PHE A 160 -6.92 0.81 1.28
C PHE A 160 -7.85 -0.41 1.21
N LEU A 161 -7.86 -1.15 0.10
CA LEU A 161 -8.51 -2.46 0.08
C LEU A 161 -7.83 -3.39 1.10
N ARG A 162 -8.63 -4.21 1.81
CA ARG A 162 -8.12 -5.12 2.84
C ARG A 162 -6.91 -5.95 2.38
N ARG A 163 -6.93 -6.45 1.14
CA ARG A 163 -5.80 -7.22 0.60
C ARG A 163 -4.56 -6.36 0.37
N SER A 164 -4.72 -5.12 -0.10
CA SER A 164 -3.60 -4.18 -0.24
C SER A 164 -2.98 -3.87 1.12
N VAL A 165 -3.80 -3.51 2.11
CA VAL A 165 -3.35 -3.23 3.48
C VAL A 165 -2.63 -4.43 4.09
N ARG A 166 -3.19 -5.64 3.94
CA ARG A 166 -2.59 -6.87 4.44
C ARG A 166 -1.23 -7.17 3.78
N ASN A 167 -1.16 -7.13 2.43
CA ASN A 167 0.07 -7.45 1.71
C ASN A 167 1.15 -6.38 1.86
N SER A 168 0.78 -5.13 2.15
CA SER A 168 1.73 -4.09 2.55
C SER A 168 2.39 -4.38 3.90
N MET A 169 1.89 -5.36 4.66
CA MET A 169 2.30 -5.62 6.04
C MET A 169 2.18 -4.38 6.95
N GLY A 170 1.28 -3.43 6.61
CA GLY A 170 1.06 -2.19 7.34
C GLY A 170 2.04 -1.05 7.00
N THR A 171 2.94 -1.21 6.02
CA THR A 171 3.82 -0.11 5.58
C THR A 171 3.05 1.03 4.91
N ILE A 172 1.81 0.76 4.47
CA ILE A 172 0.90 1.78 3.96
C ILE A 172 0.59 2.90 4.96
N PHE A 173 0.75 2.65 6.24
CA PHE A 173 0.52 3.65 7.28
C PHE A 173 1.69 4.64 7.44
N GLN A 174 2.78 4.44 6.73
CA GLN A 174 4.00 5.26 6.80
C GLN A 174 4.34 5.90 5.45
N LEU A 175 3.99 5.23 4.34
CA LEU A 175 4.31 5.70 2.99
C LEU A 175 3.24 6.68 2.51
N PRO A 176 3.60 7.90 2.08
CA PRO A 176 2.69 8.79 1.38
C PRO A 176 2.17 8.14 0.08
N VAL A 177 0.84 8.01 -0.04
CA VAL A 177 0.18 7.47 -1.23
C VAL A 177 -0.71 8.56 -1.83
N VAL A 178 -0.45 8.89 -3.10
CA VAL A 178 -1.21 9.87 -3.88
C VAL A 178 -2.07 9.14 -4.90
N GLU A 179 -3.38 9.14 -4.72
CA GLU A 179 -4.32 8.66 -5.73
C GLU A 179 -4.55 9.76 -6.76
N THR A 180 -4.13 9.53 -8.01
CA THR A 180 -4.19 10.52 -9.09
C THR A 180 -5.51 10.43 -9.85
N GLY A 181 -6.02 11.55 -10.34
CA GLY A 181 -7.18 11.56 -11.24
C GLY A 181 -6.81 11.32 -12.72
N ASN A 182 -5.54 11.59 -13.07
CA ASN A 182 -4.94 11.33 -14.37
C ASN A 182 -3.44 11.17 -14.17
N LEU A 183 -2.95 9.95 -14.29
CA LEU A 183 -1.54 9.64 -14.04
C LEU A 183 -0.63 10.30 -15.08
N ALA A 184 -1.01 10.29 -16.36
CA ALA A 184 -0.19 10.90 -17.41
C ALA A 184 0.03 12.39 -17.18
N GLU A 185 -1.00 13.14 -16.82
CA GLU A 185 -0.88 14.57 -16.45
C GLU A 185 -0.02 14.75 -15.19
N THR A 186 -0.19 13.89 -14.20
CA THR A 186 0.63 13.93 -12.97
C THR A 186 2.11 13.72 -13.28
N LEU A 187 2.46 12.78 -14.18
CA LEU A 187 3.84 12.57 -14.61
C LEU A 187 4.40 13.79 -15.37
N GLN A 188 3.58 14.43 -16.21
CA GLN A 188 3.97 15.67 -16.87
C GLN A 188 4.24 16.79 -15.84
N GLU A 189 3.40 16.92 -14.81
CA GLU A 189 3.65 17.86 -13.72
C GLU A 189 4.97 17.54 -12.99
N LEU A 190 5.26 16.27 -12.70
CA LEU A 190 6.55 15.87 -12.10
C LEU A 190 7.74 16.32 -12.95
N ARG A 191 7.66 16.15 -14.29
CA ARG A 191 8.70 16.56 -15.21
C ARG A 191 8.94 18.07 -15.21
N THR A 192 7.87 18.87 -15.16
CA THR A 192 8.03 20.34 -15.04
C THR A 192 8.71 20.78 -13.75
N ARG A 193 8.70 19.89 -12.73
CA ARG A 193 9.39 20.10 -11.44
C ARG A 193 10.79 19.45 -11.40
N GLY A 194 11.30 18.96 -12.54
CA GLY A 194 12.61 18.35 -12.65
C GLY A 194 12.70 16.89 -12.18
N ILE A 195 11.57 16.22 -11.96
CA ILE A 195 11.55 14.78 -11.63
C ILE A 195 11.53 13.98 -12.93
N ARG A 196 12.56 13.23 -13.18
CA ARG A 196 12.67 12.39 -14.38
C ARG A 196 11.80 11.13 -14.25
N CYS A 197 10.92 10.89 -15.21
CA CYS A 197 10.03 9.74 -15.23
C CYS A 197 10.63 8.60 -16.06
N VAL A 198 10.87 7.45 -15.42
CA VAL A 198 11.50 6.26 -15.97
C VAL A 198 10.49 5.12 -16.03
N ALA A 199 10.11 4.69 -17.25
CA ALA A 199 9.21 3.57 -17.45
C ALA A 199 9.93 2.23 -17.23
N ALA A 200 9.39 1.35 -16.39
CA ALA A 200 9.74 -0.06 -16.38
C ALA A 200 8.97 -0.76 -17.52
N HIS A 201 9.65 -1.06 -18.62
CA HIS A 201 9.01 -1.63 -19.80
C HIS A 201 9.81 -2.83 -20.32
N PRO A 202 9.26 -4.05 -20.35
CA PRO A 202 10.01 -5.27 -20.67
C PRO A 202 10.61 -5.29 -22.08
N HIS A 203 10.00 -4.54 -23.00
CA HIS A 203 10.46 -4.46 -24.39
C HIS A 203 11.19 -3.14 -24.70
N ALA A 204 11.63 -2.39 -23.68
CA ALA A 204 12.44 -1.20 -23.92
C ALA A 204 13.77 -1.60 -24.57
N SER A 205 14.04 -1.04 -25.74
CA SER A 205 15.31 -1.22 -26.41
C SER A 205 16.38 -0.37 -25.74
N GLY A 206 17.31 -1.00 -25.05
CA GLY A 206 18.62 -0.39 -24.86
C GLY A 206 19.13 -0.22 -23.43
N ARG A 207 18.34 -0.02 -22.38
CA ARG A 207 18.88 0.23 -21.05
C ARG A 207 18.40 -0.78 -20.02
N THR A 208 19.34 -1.38 -19.33
CA THR A 208 19.06 -2.16 -18.11
C THR A 208 18.97 -1.24 -16.90
N PRO A 209 18.43 -1.69 -15.75
CA PRO A 209 18.43 -0.90 -14.53
C PRO A 209 19.84 -0.42 -14.12
N ALA A 210 20.87 -1.24 -14.34
CA ALA A 210 22.25 -0.88 -14.06
C ALA A 210 22.82 0.23 -14.97
N GLN A 211 22.23 0.42 -16.16
CA GLN A 211 22.62 1.44 -17.13
C GLN A 211 21.74 2.71 -17.06
N THR A 212 20.65 2.64 -16.31
CA THR A 212 19.75 3.76 -16.05
C THR A 212 20.25 4.52 -14.83
N ASP A 213 20.34 5.83 -14.93
CA ASP A 213 20.78 6.66 -13.82
C ASP A 213 19.61 6.92 -12.85
N PHE A 214 19.69 6.44 -11.61
CA PHE A 214 18.72 6.69 -10.55
C PHE A 214 19.25 7.62 -9.45
N THR A 215 20.41 8.27 -9.64
CA THR A 215 21.04 9.08 -8.60
C THR A 215 20.34 10.40 -8.32
N GLY A 216 19.72 11.00 -9.35
CA GLY A 216 18.95 12.25 -9.25
C GLY A 216 17.48 12.05 -8.86
N ASP A 217 16.72 13.14 -8.91
CA ASP A 217 15.28 13.13 -8.69
C ASP A 217 14.59 12.33 -9.79
N CYS A 218 13.92 11.23 -9.44
CA CYS A 218 13.25 10.38 -10.42
C CYS A 218 11.97 9.72 -9.89
N CYS A 219 11.11 9.33 -10.83
CA CYS A 219 9.90 8.56 -10.60
C CYS A 219 9.97 7.28 -11.47
N LEU A 220 10.01 6.11 -10.82
CA LEU A 220 9.91 4.82 -11.50
C LEU A 220 8.43 4.53 -11.78
N VAL A 221 8.09 4.30 -13.05
CA VAL A 221 6.72 4.09 -13.51
C VAL A 221 6.53 2.63 -13.92
N LEU A 222 5.59 1.92 -13.29
CA LEU A 222 5.32 0.50 -13.54
C LEU A 222 3.87 0.30 -13.99
N GLY A 223 3.69 -0.54 -14.99
CA GLY A 223 2.37 -0.91 -15.50
C GLY A 223 1.84 -2.22 -14.94
N SER A 224 0.61 -2.57 -15.34
CA SER A 224 -0.01 -3.86 -15.01
C SER A 224 0.69 -5.03 -15.69
N GLU A 225 0.52 -6.25 -15.11
CA GLU A 225 1.13 -7.47 -15.67
C GLU A 225 0.55 -7.85 -17.05
N GLY A 226 -0.73 -7.54 -17.29
CA GLY A 226 -1.40 -7.93 -18.54
C GLY A 226 -1.19 -6.94 -19.70
N ASN A 227 -1.33 -5.65 -19.41
CA ASN A 227 -1.34 -4.61 -20.44
C ASN A 227 -0.11 -3.70 -20.40
N GLY A 228 0.75 -3.83 -19.40
CA GLY A 228 1.87 -2.91 -19.20
C GLY A 228 1.41 -1.49 -18.86
N LEU A 229 2.15 -0.50 -19.33
CA LEU A 229 1.80 0.91 -19.24
C LEU A 229 0.83 1.31 -20.36
N SER A 230 -0.13 2.16 -20.04
CA SER A 230 -0.99 2.77 -21.05
C SER A 230 -0.17 3.67 -21.97
N PRO A 231 -0.59 3.84 -23.24
CA PRO A 231 0.17 4.67 -24.20
C PRO A 231 0.37 6.11 -23.73
N ALA A 232 -0.62 6.69 -23.05
CA ALA A 232 -0.53 8.05 -22.50
C ALA A 232 0.51 8.16 -21.38
N VAL A 233 0.55 7.18 -20.45
CA VAL A 233 1.51 7.13 -19.37
C VAL A 233 2.92 6.85 -19.89
N LEU A 234 3.07 5.94 -20.87
CA LEU A 234 4.36 5.66 -21.48
C LEU A 234 4.92 6.89 -22.22
N ALA A 235 4.08 7.63 -22.95
CA ALA A 235 4.46 8.87 -23.63
C ALA A 235 4.84 10.01 -22.65
N ALA A 236 4.34 9.97 -21.44
CA ALA A 236 4.70 10.92 -20.38
C ALA A 236 6.07 10.60 -19.74
N CYS A 237 6.64 9.42 -19.97
CA CYS A 237 7.97 9.05 -19.48
C CYS A 237 9.07 9.52 -20.45
N GLU A 238 10.23 9.88 -19.91
CA GLU A 238 11.36 10.40 -20.70
C GLU A 238 12.29 9.30 -21.19
N GLU A 239 12.34 8.20 -20.44
CA GLU A 239 13.16 7.03 -20.78
C GLU A 239 12.50 5.75 -20.27
N ALA A 240 13.02 4.63 -20.71
CA ALA A 240 12.58 3.33 -20.25
C ALA A 240 13.76 2.44 -19.87
N THR A 241 13.51 1.55 -18.92
CA THR A 241 14.46 0.53 -18.46
C THR A 241 13.82 -0.85 -18.53
N ALA A 242 14.60 -1.87 -18.88
CA ALA A 242 14.17 -3.25 -18.98
C ALA A 242 15.06 -4.17 -18.15
N ILE A 243 14.48 -5.02 -17.32
CA ILE A 243 15.20 -6.11 -16.67
C ILE A 243 15.51 -7.18 -17.72
N PRO A 244 16.79 -7.54 -17.94
CA PRO A 244 17.12 -8.61 -18.90
C PRO A 244 16.52 -9.94 -18.46
N MET A 245 15.79 -10.60 -19.36
CA MET A 245 15.17 -11.90 -19.11
C MET A 245 15.94 -13.02 -19.81
N ALA A 246 16.00 -14.20 -19.20
CA ALA A 246 16.52 -15.43 -19.79
C ALA A 246 15.37 -16.36 -20.23
N PHE A 247 15.68 -17.37 -21.03
CA PHE A 247 14.77 -18.45 -21.41
C PHE A 247 13.43 -18.04 -22.02
N LYS A 248 13.38 -16.87 -22.71
CA LYS A 248 12.15 -16.32 -23.31
C LYS A 248 11.03 -16.03 -22.30
N VAL A 249 11.38 -15.74 -21.05
CA VAL A 249 10.42 -15.20 -20.09
C VAL A 249 10.08 -13.76 -20.49
N ASP A 250 8.79 -13.47 -20.67
CA ASP A 250 8.33 -12.17 -21.16
C ASP A 250 8.48 -11.06 -20.11
N SER A 251 8.18 -11.35 -18.85
CA SER A 251 8.23 -10.37 -17.76
C SER A 251 8.27 -11.04 -16.37
N LEU A 252 8.52 -10.23 -15.32
CA LEU A 252 8.34 -10.58 -13.93
C LEU A 252 6.99 -10.07 -13.41
N ASN A 253 6.50 -10.67 -12.33
CA ASN A 253 5.45 -10.03 -11.53
C ASN A 253 5.86 -8.60 -11.18
N VAL A 254 4.92 -7.66 -11.24
CA VAL A 254 5.18 -6.22 -11.09
C VAL A 254 5.86 -5.87 -9.75
N GLY A 255 5.49 -6.56 -8.66
CA GLY A 255 6.14 -6.37 -7.36
C GLY A 255 7.60 -6.83 -7.37
N ASN A 256 7.90 -7.95 -8.06
CA ASN A 256 9.27 -8.45 -8.21
C ASN A 256 10.10 -7.52 -9.09
N ALA A 257 9.55 -7.04 -10.21
CA ALA A 257 10.20 -6.08 -11.08
C ALA A 257 10.53 -4.78 -10.32
N ALA A 258 9.57 -4.26 -9.55
CA ALA A 258 9.77 -3.10 -8.70
C ALA A 258 10.91 -3.32 -7.69
N ALA A 259 10.94 -4.47 -7.00
CA ALA A 259 11.99 -4.77 -6.03
C ALA A 259 13.40 -4.77 -6.66
N VAL A 260 13.55 -5.36 -7.85
CA VAL A 260 14.83 -5.39 -8.57
C VAL A 260 15.30 -3.99 -8.95
N ILE A 261 14.40 -3.17 -9.53
CA ILE A 261 14.78 -1.82 -9.98
C ILE A 261 15.01 -0.89 -8.79
N LEU A 262 14.19 -0.96 -7.76
CA LEU A 262 14.34 -0.15 -6.55
C LEU A 262 15.61 -0.52 -5.77
N TYR A 263 15.98 -1.81 -5.71
CA TYR A 263 17.25 -2.24 -5.14
C TYR A 263 18.43 -1.58 -5.88
N GLU A 264 18.41 -1.60 -7.22
CA GLU A 264 19.46 -0.97 -8.02
C GLU A 264 19.47 0.56 -7.81
N ALA A 265 18.32 1.21 -7.75
CA ALA A 265 18.23 2.63 -7.45
C ALA A 265 18.87 2.98 -6.08
N CYS A 266 18.59 2.18 -5.03
CA CYS A 266 19.20 2.36 -3.71
C CYS A 266 20.71 2.11 -3.74
N ARG A 267 21.18 1.09 -4.47
CA ARG A 267 22.60 0.81 -4.65
C ARG A 267 23.34 1.99 -5.27
N GLN A 268 22.79 2.60 -6.33
CA GLN A 268 23.36 3.77 -6.99
C GLN A 268 23.39 5.01 -6.08
N ARG A 269 22.43 5.11 -5.16
CA ARG A 269 22.32 6.21 -4.16
C ARG A 269 23.18 6.01 -2.92
N GLY A 270 23.90 4.88 -2.82
CA GLY A 270 24.71 4.58 -1.65
C GLY A 270 23.90 4.35 -0.36
N GLN A 271 22.65 3.89 -0.52
CA GLN A 271 21.73 3.64 0.60
C GLN A 271 21.74 2.17 1.07
N MET A 272 22.63 1.35 0.52
CA MET A 272 22.82 -0.07 0.86
C MET A 272 24.27 -0.36 1.20
#